data_7d7f38e93787be2c09839b0cee5ec4fb
#
_entry.id   7d7f38e93787be2c09839b0cee5ec4fb
#
_cell.length_a   1.000
_cell.length_b   1.000
_cell.length_c   1.000
_cell.angle_alpha   90.00
_cell.angle_beta   90.00
_cell.angle_gamma   90.00
#
_symmetry.space_group_name_H-M   'P 1'
#
loop_
_entity.id
_entity.type
_entity.pdbx_description
1 polymer ?
#
loop_
_entity_poly.entity_id
_entity_poly.type
_entity_poly.pdbx_seq_one_letter_code
_entity_poly.pdbx_strand_id
1 'polypeptide(L)'
;MATKPKIKTLTNSSVDILNAIRNNASTNYRDYVPQATADSDSIREIGAVIMDYPALQNEFLSALVNRIGRVILTSKSYDNPWSMFKKGMLEFGESIEEVFVNIAKPFQFDPQVAESNVFKREIPDVRSAFHIMNYQKYYKATISNDQLRQAFLSIDGITDLITKIVDAMYTGANYDEFQTMKYMLAKHILNGLMNPVTIPAINTANMNSIVSTIKGVSNKFTFLNSRNNLAGVMNHTPKHEQYLLVNSQFDATMNVEVLASAFNMDRVEFEGHHVLVDSFGDLDIERLNILFADDPTYKEIKQSELKALDAIPCVLVDSDWFMIFDNYQNFTEQYNGEGLYWNYWYHVWKTFSVSPFSNNAVFVAGTPAVRTVKVTPSNATVSVGGQIQLSVTVETDNYAPQSVIWSIDAGDKASISSTGMLKINSNAEKGTITVTATSTFDSTKNGSATITVA
;
A
#
# COMPACT_ATOMS: atom_id res chain seq x y z
N MET A 1 -18.13 -30.34 -28.22
CA MET A 1 -17.95 -28.87 -28.23
C MET A 1 -18.80 -28.28 -27.13
N ALA A 2 -18.21 -27.82 -26.04
CA ALA A 2 -18.95 -27.17 -24.97
C ALA A 2 -19.46 -25.82 -25.48
N THR A 3 -20.78 -25.64 -25.49
CA THR A 3 -21.43 -24.37 -25.80
C THR A 3 -20.96 -23.31 -24.77
N LYS A 4 -20.27 -22.26 -25.24
CA LYS A 4 -19.97 -21.10 -24.39
C LYS A 4 -21.27 -20.60 -23.77
N PRO A 5 -21.33 -20.42 -22.44
CA PRO A 5 -22.51 -19.85 -21.81
C PRO A 5 -22.78 -18.47 -22.44
N LYS A 6 -24.01 -18.24 -22.88
CA LYS A 6 -24.46 -16.92 -23.34
C LYS A 6 -24.31 -15.98 -22.15
N ILE A 7 -23.39 -15.01 -22.26
CA ILE A 7 -23.32 -13.89 -21.36
C ILE A 7 -24.66 -13.15 -21.49
N LYS A 8 -25.53 -13.30 -20.50
CA LYS A 8 -26.70 -12.46 -20.36
C LYS A 8 -26.16 -11.05 -20.13
N THR A 9 -26.42 -10.13 -21.04
CA THR A 9 -26.11 -8.71 -20.83
C THR A 9 -26.81 -8.27 -19.57
N LEU A 10 -26.04 -8.01 -18.51
CA LEU A 10 -26.49 -7.52 -17.21
C LEU A 10 -26.76 -5.99 -17.22
N THR A 11 -26.94 -5.39 -18.39
CA THR A 11 -27.49 -4.03 -18.51
C THR A 11 -28.97 -4.11 -18.13
N ASN A 12 -29.26 -3.88 -16.85
CA ASN A 12 -30.60 -3.56 -16.44
C ASN A 12 -30.99 -2.26 -17.16
N SER A 13 -31.95 -2.35 -18.05
CA SER A 13 -32.52 -1.17 -18.72
C SER A 13 -33.07 -0.21 -17.68
N SER A 14 -33.20 1.08 -17.99
CA SER A 14 -33.87 2.05 -17.12
C SER A 14 -35.26 1.57 -16.71
N VAL A 15 -35.96 0.84 -17.58
CA VAL A 15 -37.23 0.20 -17.30
C VAL A 15 -37.14 -0.82 -16.15
N ASP A 16 -36.12 -1.68 -16.16
CA ASP A 16 -35.92 -2.68 -15.10
C ASP A 16 -35.58 -2.00 -13.78
N ILE A 17 -34.83 -0.92 -13.81
CA ILE A 17 -34.46 -0.15 -12.63
C ILE A 17 -35.71 0.52 -12.04
N LEU A 18 -36.49 1.23 -12.84
CA LEU A 18 -37.72 1.89 -12.41
C LEU A 18 -38.72 0.89 -11.82
N ASN A 19 -38.94 -0.24 -12.49
CA ASN A 19 -39.87 -1.28 -12.02
C ASN A 19 -39.36 -1.97 -10.75
N ALA A 20 -38.06 -2.17 -10.61
CA ALA A 20 -37.53 -2.73 -9.39
C ALA A 20 -37.61 -1.76 -8.19
N ILE A 21 -37.41 -0.47 -8.42
CA ILE A 21 -37.63 0.56 -7.39
C ILE A 21 -39.10 0.56 -7.00
N ARG A 22 -40.01 0.63 -7.97
CA ARG A 22 -41.45 0.61 -7.75
C ARG A 22 -41.91 -0.61 -6.93
N ASN A 23 -41.42 -1.80 -7.26
CA ASN A 23 -41.79 -3.04 -6.58
C ASN A 23 -41.33 -3.11 -5.12
N ASN A 24 -40.26 -2.41 -4.77
CA ASN A 24 -39.72 -2.36 -3.41
C ASN A 24 -40.10 -1.07 -2.64
N ALA A 25 -40.82 -0.16 -3.26
CA ALA A 25 -41.23 1.12 -2.69
C ALA A 25 -42.51 1.00 -1.82
N SER A 26 -42.81 2.05 -1.09
CA SER A 26 -44.03 2.16 -0.27
C SER A 26 -45.30 1.97 -1.10
N THR A 27 -46.41 1.68 -0.43
CA THR A 27 -47.73 1.60 -1.09
C THR A 27 -48.07 2.93 -1.75
N ASN A 28 -47.81 4.05 -1.07
CA ASN A 28 -48.02 5.39 -1.61
C ASN A 28 -47.25 5.62 -2.93
N TYR A 29 -45.99 5.24 -2.97
CA TYR A 29 -45.20 5.37 -4.21
C TYR A 29 -45.80 4.52 -5.34
N ARG A 30 -46.20 3.28 -5.08
CA ARG A 30 -46.79 2.35 -6.07
C ARG A 30 -48.13 2.82 -6.62
N ASP A 31 -48.91 3.54 -5.83
CA ASP A 31 -50.21 4.06 -6.23
C ASP A 31 -50.11 5.24 -7.19
N TYR A 32 -49.07 6.08 -7.04
CA TYR A 32 -48.87 7.28 -7.86
C TYR A 32 -47.95 7.05 -9.07
N VAL A 33 -46.94 6.20 -8.93
CA VAL A 33 -45.93 5.93 -9.99
C VAL A 33 -46.34 4.74 -10.85
N PRO A 34 -46.65 4.91 -12.14
CA PRO A 34 -47.05 3.81 -13.01
C PRO A 34 -45.89 2.83 -13.26
N GLN A 35 -46.17 1.66 -13.78
CA GLN A 35 -45.17 0.69 -14.19
C GLN A 35 -44.49 1.15 -15.47
N ALA A 36 -43.14 1.12 -15.48
CA ALA A 36 -42.35 1.51 -16.66
C ALA A 36 -42.48 0.46 -17.76
N THR A 37 -42.64 0.94 -19.00
CA THR A 37 -42.59 0.17 -20.24
C THR A 37 -41.41 0.63 -21.09
N ALA A 38 -41.02 -0.17 -22.10
CA ALA A 38 -39.89 0.12 -22.99
C ALA A 38 -40.29 1.21 -24.05
N ASP A 39 -40.88 2.29 -23.55
CA ASP A 39 -41.29 3.46 -24.34
C ASP A 39 -40.81 4.73 -23.65
N SER A 40 -40.28 5.66 -24.44
CA SER A 40 -39.79 6.95 -23.94
C SER A 40 -40.85 7.80 -23.28
N ASP A 41 -42.10 7.72 -23.76
CA ASP A 41 -43.22 8.49 -23.20
C ASP A 41 -43.61 7.96 -21.83
N SER A 42 -43.58 6.62 -21.61
CA SER A 42 -43.79 6.02 -20.28
C SER A 42 -42.73 6.48 -19.26
N ILE A 43 -41.48 6.57 -19.67
CA ILE A 43 -40.39 7.03 -18.78
C ILE A 43 -40.55 8.52 -18.44
N ARG A 44 -40.95 9.33 -19.41
CA ARG A 44 -41.22 10.78 -19.19
C ARG A 44 -42.39 11.00 -18.25
N GLU A 45 -43.47 10.23 -18.41
CA GLU A 45 -44.64 10.29 -17.50
C GLU A 45 -44.26 9.94 -16.07
N ILE A 46 -43.49 8.85 -15.89
CA ILE A 46 -42.96 8.46 -14.57
C ILE A 46 -42.07 9.56 -14.00
N GLY A 47 -41.17 10.14 -14.83
CA GLY A 47 -40.32 11.25 -14.42
C GLY A 47 -41.09 12.46 -13.96
N ALA A 48 -42.17 12.84 -14.68
CA ALA A 48 -43.04 13.95 -14.30
C ALA A 48 -43.69 13.69 -12.93
N VAL A 49 -44.27 12.52 -12.72
CA VAL A 49 -44.90 12.16 -11.43
C VAL A 49 -43.90 12.17 -10.27
N ILE A 50 -42.72 11.61 -10.47
CA ILE A 50 -41.69 11.62 -9.41
C ILE A 50 -41.17 13.01 -9.11
N MET A 51 -41.01 13.86 -10.13
CA MET A 51 -40.47 15.23 -9.94
C MET A 51 -41.50 16.23 -9.37
N ASP A 52 -42.81 15.97 -9.54
CA ASP A 52 -43.86 16.85 -9.02
C ASP A 52 -44.12 16.67 -7.51
N TYR A 53 -43.74 15.51 -6.95
CA TYR A 53 -43.96 15.19 -5.54
C TYR A 53 -42.64 14.93 -4.80
N PRO A 54 -42.18 15.86 -3.95
CA PRO A 54 -40.89 15.70 -3.22
C PRO A 54 -40.76 14.41 -2.39
N ALA A 55 -41.88 13.93 -1.84
CA ALA A 55 -41.89 12.65 -1.10
C ALA A 55 -41.57 11.46 -2.01
N LEU A 56 -42.13 11.41 -3.21
CA LEU A 56 -41.85 10.35 -4.22
C LEU A 56 -40.43 10.48 -4.77
N GLN A 57 -39.96 11.71 -4.98
CA GLN A 57 -38.59 11.99 -5.40
C GLN A 57 -37.57 11.47 -4.38
N ASN A 58 -37.80 11.77 -3.07
CA ASN A 58 -36.93 11.31 -2.00
C ASN A 58 -36.87 9.77 -1.90
N GLU A 59 -38.06 9.14 -1.98
CA GLU A 59 -38.14 7.70 -1.93
C GLU A 59 -37.45 7.05 -3.16
N PHE A 60 -37.64 7.63 -4.35
CA PHE A 60 -36.97 7.19 -5.57
C PHE A 60 -35.46 7.27 -5.44
N LEU A 61 -34.91 8.39 -4.99
CA LEU A 61 -33.48 8.61 -4.88
C LEU A 61 -32.86 7.72 -3.82
N SER A 62 -33.50 7.54 -2.67
CA SER A 62 -33.04 6.61 -1.63
C SER A 62 -32.99 5.16 -2.14
N ALA A 63 -34.04 4.72 -2.85
CA ALA A 63 -34.07 3.39 -3.47
C ALA A 63 -33.03 3.23 -4.59
N LEU A 64 -32.75 4.31 -5.35
CA LEU A 64 -31.74 4.38 -6.39
C LEU A 64 -30.34 4.16 -5.82
N VAL A 65 -29.99 4.83 -4.72
CA VAL A 65 -28.70 4.69 -4.03
C VAL A 65 -28.49 3.27 -3.53
N ASN A 66 -29.49 2.68 -2.88
CA ASN A 66 -29.42 1.27 -2.45
C ASN A 66 -29.20 0.29 -3.62
N ARG A 67 -29.65 0.65 -4.83
CA ARG A 67 -29.41 -0.14 -6.02
C ARG A 67 -28.07 0.12 -6.64
N ILE A 68 -27.54 1.35 -6.57
CA ILE A 68 -26.16 1.68 -6.94
C ILE A 68 -25.19 0.77 -6.20
N GLY A 69 -25.33 0.61 -4.88
CA GLY A 69 -24.49 -0.30 -4.09
C GLY A 69 -24.50 -1.77 -4.57
N ARG A 70 -25.55 -2.21 -5.27
CA ARG A 70 -25.64 -3.55 -5.87
C ARG A 70 -25.12 -3.61 -7.32
N VAL A 71 -25.20 -2.52 -8.07
CA VAL A 71 -24.69 -2.41 -9.45
C VAL A 71 -23.16 -2.34 -9.50
N ILE A 72 -22.52 -1.81 -8.48
CA ILE A 72 -21.07 -1.74 -8.31
C ILE A 72 -20.37 -3.09 -8.48
N LEU A 73 -21.02 -4.18 -8.10
CA LEU A 73 -20.48 -5.53 -8.28
C LEU A 73 -20.41 -5.98 -9.75
N THR A 74 -20.93 -5.19 -10.69
CA THR A 74 -21.08 -5.56 -12.10
C THR A 74 -20.58 -4.52 -13.11
N SER A 75 -20.20 -3.29 -12.70
CA SER A 75 -19.69 -2.27 -13.63
C SER A 75 -18.17 -2.44 -13.83
N LYS A 76 -17.68 -2.18 -15.05
CA LYS A 76 -16.26 -2.10 -15.36
C LYS A 76 -15.72 -0.74 -14.92
N SER A 77 -15.64 -0.50 -13.61
CA SER A 77 -14.83 0.58 -13.09
C SER A 77 -13.34 0.26 -13.26
N TYR A 78 -12.48 1.26 -13.21
CA TYR A 78 -11.04 1.04 -13.15
C TYR A 78 -10.71 0.27 -11.87
N ASP A 79 -10.18 -0.93 -12.04
CA ASP A 79 -9.72 -1.75 -10.92
C ASP A 79 -8.24 -1.49 -10.66
N ASN A 80 -7.86 -1.47 -9.39
CA ASN A 80 -6.47 -1.34 -9.00
C ASN A 80 -5.67 -2.54 -9.56
N PRO A 81 -4.64 -2.30 -10.42
CA PRO A 81 -3.82 -3.38 -10.98
C PRO A 81 -3.08 -4.20 -9.91
N TRP A 82 -2.90 -3.63 -8.71
CA TRP A 82 -2.24 -4.28 -7.58
C TRP A 82 -3.22 -4.80 -6.52
N SER A 83 -4.49 -4.97 -6.87
CA SER A 83 -5.53 -5.50 -5.96
C SER A 83 -5.20 -6.89 -5.41
N MET A 84 -4.35 -7.67 -6.10
CA MET A 84 -3.87 -8.99 -5.67
C MET A 84 -3.08 -8.96 -4.36
N PHE A 85 -2.49 -7.82 -4.00
CA PHE A 85 -1.76 -7.66 -2.74
C PHE A 85 -2.65 -7.31 -1.55
N LYS A 86 -3.96 -7.12 -1.76
CA LYS A 86 -4.91 -6.86 -0.67
C LYS A 86 -5.14 -8.12 0.15
N LYS A 87 -5.11 -7.98 1.46
CA LYS A 87 -5.25 -9.10 2.41
C LYS A 87 -6.70 -9.35 2.85
N GLY A 88 -7.63 -8.49 2.46
CA GLY A 88 -9.05 -8.61 2.78
C GLY A 88 -9.60 -7.47 3.64
N MET A 89 -10.77 -7.72 4.22
CA MET A 89 -11.47 -6.74 5.05
C MET A 89 -11.20 -7.00 6.54
N LEU A 90 -10.93 -5.94 7.29
CA LEU A 90 -10.86 -5.94 8.74
C LEU A 90 -12.13 -5.33 9.32
N GLU A 91 -12.57 -5.80 10.48
CA GLU A 91 -13.65 -5.13 11.19
C GLU A 91 -13.23 -3.72 11.63
N PHE A 92 -14.21 -2.86 11.81
CA PHE A 92 -13.97 -1.47 12.15
C PHE A 92 -13.21 -1.33 13.48
N GLY A 93 -12.09 -0.60 13.44
CA GLY A 93 -11.26 -0.33 14.62
C GLY A 93 -10.24 -1.42 14.95
N GLU A 94 -10.16 -2.51 14.17
CA GLU A 94 -9.15 -3.54 14.36
C GLU A 94 -7.78 -3.08 13.86
N SER A 95 -6.74 -3.49 14.57
CA SER A 95 -5.34 -3.42 14.18
C SER A 95 -4.79 -4.83 14.07
N ILE A 96 -3.84 -5.03 13.17
CA ILE A 96 -3.15 -6.32 13.02
C ILE A 96 -1.79 -6.23 13.69
N GLU A 97 -1.50 -7.21 14.53
CA GLU A 97 -0.17 -7.50 15.02
C GLU A 97 0.42 -8.65 14.20
N GLU A 98 1.47 -8.36 13.44
CA GLU A 98 2.29 -9.36 12.77
C GLU A 98 3.40 -9.80 13.70
N VAL A 99 3.45 -11.08 14.05
CA VAL A 99 4.43 -11.64 14.99
C VAL A 99 5.34 -12.59 14.24
N PHE A 100 6.64 -12.36 14.33
CA PHE A 100 7.67 -13.23 13.78
C PHE A 100 8.51 -13.84 14.88
N VAL A 101 8.63 -15.17 14.87
CA VAL A 101 9.50 -15.92 15.81
C VAL A 101 10.70 -16.43 15.03
N ASN A 102 11.89 -15.95 15.40
CA ASN A 102 13.12 -16.35 14.74
C ASN A 102 13.47 -17.82 15.08
N ILE A 103 14.33 -18.42 14.24
CA ILE A 103 14.73 -19.84 14.43
C ILE A 103 15.40 -20.05 15.79
N ALA A 104 15.12 -21.21 16.42
CA ALA A 104 15.71 -21.58 17.68
C ALA A 104 17.22 -21.82 17.55
N LYS A 105 17.97 -21.48 18.60
CA LYS A 105 19.40 -21.75 18.66
C LYS A 105 19.65 -23.24 19.01
N PRO A 106 20.58 -23.91 18.34
CA PRO A 106 20.99 -25.25 18.73
C PRO A 106 21.89 -25.18 19.96
N PHE A 107 21.74 -26.16 20.84
CA PHE A 107 22.62 -26.35 22.01
C PHE A 107 23.40 -27.66 21.83
N GLN A 108 24.62 -27.68 22.34
CA GLN A 108 25.40 -28.89 22.36
C GLN A 108 24.85 -29.83 23.47
N PHE A 109 24.63 -31.08 23.10
CA PHE A 109 24.23 -32.10 24.08
C PHE A 109 25.41 -32.44 24.98
N ASP A 110 25.33 -32.12 26.28
CA ASP A 110 26.31 -32.49 27.31
C ASP A 110 25.59 -32.99 28.55
N PRO A 111 25.61 -34.32 28.82
CA PRO A 111 24.91 -34.87 29.96
C PRO A 111 25.52 -34.43 31.31
N GLN A 112 26.79 -34.00 31.34
CA GLN A 112 27.47 -33.64 32.61
C GLN A 112 27.00 -32.25 33.12
N VAL A 113 26.57 -31.35 32.23
CA VAL A 113 26.04 -30.02 32.59
C VAL A 113 24.51 -29.97 32.56
N ALA A 114 23.84 -31.05 32.17
CA ALA A 114 22.41 -31.11 32.03
C ALA A 114 21.65 -30.71 33.31
N GLU A 115 22.11 -31.20 34.47
CA GLU A 115 21.49 -30.90 35.78
C GLU A 115 21.61 -29.42 36.14
N SER A 116 22.72 -28.75 35.82
CA SER A 116 22.92 -27.31 36.08
C SER A 116 22.14 -26.42 35.13
N ASN A 117 21.77 -26.92 33.96
CA ASN A 117 21.06 -26.16 32.90
C ASN A 117 19.53 -26.32 32.95
N VAL A 118 18.99 -27.27 33.77
CA VAL A 118 17.54 -27.56 33.83
C VAL A 118 16.68 -26.31 34.07
N PHE A 119 17.15 -25.35 34.84
CA PHE A 119 16.42 -24.11 35.16
C PHE A 119 16.87 -22.90 34.34
N LYS A 120 17.79 -23.06 33.40
CA LYS A 120 18.27 -21.99 32.54
C LYS A 120 17.19 -21.65 31.51
N ARG A 121 16.77 -20.40 31.50
CA ARG A 121 15.77 -19.91 30.54
C ARG A 121 16.45 -19.47 29.23
N GLU A 122 15.91 -19.92 28.11
CA GLU A 122 16.24 -19.40 26.80
C GLU A 122 14.99 -18.72 26.22
N ILE A 123 15.06 -17.42 26.03
CA ILE A 123 13.92 -16.62 25.53
C ILE A 123 14.01 -16.60 24.01
N PRO A 124 12.97 -17.03 23.29
CA PRO A 124 12.93 -16.92 21.83
C PRO A 124 13.07 -15.47 21.36
N ASP A 125 13.73 -15.25 20.22
CA ASP A 125 13.74 -13.95 19.55
C ASP A 125 12.40 -13.76 18.81
N VAL A 126 11.49 -13.05 19.47
CA VAL A 126 10.16 -12.71 18.95
C VAL A 126 10.14 -11.24 18.61
N ARG A 127 9.71 -10.93 17.38
CA ARG A 127 9.55 -9.56 16.88
C ARG A 127 8.13 -9.34 16.44
N SER A 128 7.58 -8.16 16.68
CA SER A 128 6.24 -7.81 16.23
C SER A 128 6.23 -6.48 15.48
N ALA A 129 5.31 -6.37 14.54
CA ALA A 129 4.98 -5.16 13.83
C ALA A 129 3.47 -4.93 13.91
N PHE A 130 3.05 -3.67 14.04
CA PHE A 130 1.65 -3.31 14.13
C PHE A 130 1.21 -2.58 12.87
N HIS A 131 0.12 -3.04 12.28
CA HIS A 131 -0.51 -2.45 11.10
C HIS A 131 -1.82 -1.81 11.53
N ILE A 132 -1.86 -0.47 11.50
CA ILE A 132 -3.00 0.33 11.96
C ILE A 132 -3.62 1.08 10.79
N MET A 133 -4.93 1.35 10.89
CA MET A 133 -5.65 2.15 9.92
C MET A 133 -5.05 3.56 9.83
N ASN A 134 -4.62 3.95 8.63
CA ASN A 134 -3.95 5.22 8.37
C ASN A 134 -4.50 5.99 7.15
N TYR A 135 -5.57 5.49 6.53
CA TYR A 135 -6.20 6.12 5.38
C TYR A 135 -7.70 6.20 5.60
N GLN A 136 -8.23 7.43 5.69
CA GLN A 136 -9.65 7.70 5.86
C GLN A 136 -10.05 8.79 4.87
N LYS A 137 -10.68 8.41 3.75
CA LYS A 137 -11.10 9.35 2.72
C LYS A 137 -12.54 9.13 2.33
N TYR A 138 -13.12 10.12 1.68
CA TYR A 138 -14.41 10.00 1.02
C TYR A 138 -14.39 10.68 -0.34
N TYR A 139 -15.20 10.15 -1.23
CA TYR A 139 -15.40 10.68 -2.58
C TYR A 139 -16.80 11.21 -2.67
N LYS A 140 -16.96 12.45 -3.16
CA LYS A 140 -18.25 13.13 -3.20
C LYS A 140 -18.70 13.33 -4.64
N ALA A 141 -19.97 13.04 -4.90
CA ALA A 141 -20.67 13.41 -6.13
C ALA A 141 -21.97 14.13 -5.80
N THR A 142 -22.34 15.09 -6.63
CA THR A 142 -23.59 15.87 -6.47
C THR A 142 -24.45 15.68 -7.71
N ILE A 143 -25.75 15.42 -7.49
CA ILE A 143 -26.76 15.34 -8.55
C ILE A 143 -27.75 16.48 -8.35
N SER A 144 -27.88 17.35 -9.35
CA SER A 144 -28.91 18.37 -9.36
C SER A 144 -30.26 17.83 -9.86
N ASN A 145 -31.36 18.46 -9.45
CA ASN A 145 -32.68 18.12 -9.96
C ASN A 145 -32.78 18.23 -11.49
N ASP A 146 -32.04 19.16 -12.10
CA ASP A 146 -32.03 19.31 -13.56
C ASP A 146 -31.36 18.12 -14.26
N GLN A 147 -30.26 17.59 -13.71
CA GLN A 147 -29.63 16.36 -14.21
C GLN A 147 -30.57 15.15 -14.08
N LEU A 148 -31.30 15.06 -12.99
CA LEU A 148 -32.29 13.99 -12.79
C LEU A 148 -33.43 14.11 -13.79
N ARG A 149 -33.96 15.32 -14.04
CA ARG A 149 -34.97 15.56 -15.07
C ARG A 149 -34.49 15.16 -16.47
N GLN A 150 -33.25 15.51 -16.82
CA GLN A 150 -32.66 15.12 -18.09
C GLN A 150 -32.53 13.58 -18.22
N ALA A 151 -32.24 12.88 -17.14
CA ALA A 151 -32.16 11.42 -17.14
C ALA A 151 -33.50 10.75 -17.44
N PHE A 152 -34.63 11.38 -17.12
CA PHE A 152 -35.98 10.88 -17.48
C PHE A 152 -36.41 11.20 -18.94
N LEU A 153 -35.59 11.95 -19.69
CA LEU A 153 -35.93 12.27 -21.09
C LEU A 153 -35.57 11.15 -22.08
N SER A 154 -34.75 10.17 -21.67
CA SER A 154 -34.32 9.05 -22.53
C SER A 154 -34.45 7.71 -21.81
N ILE A 155 -34.60 6.64 -22.60
CA ILE A 155 -34.73 5.27 -22.07
C ILE A 155 -33.50 4.86 -21.25
N ASP A 156 -32.31 5.27 -21.67
CA ASP A 156 -31.03 4.88 -21.02
C ASP A 156 -30.49 5.96 -20.05
N GLY A 157 -31.16 7.11 -19.97
CA GLY A 157 -30.65 8.28 -19.22
C GLY A 157 -30.44 8.02 -17.73
N ILE A 158 -31.32 7.24 -17.09
CA ILE A 158 -31.20 6.87 -15.67
C ILE A 158 -30.02 5.93 -15.46
N THR A 159 -29.85 4.94 -16.35
CA THR A 159 -28.74 4.00 -16.31
C THR A 159 -27.41 4.73 -16.49
N ASP A 160 -27.35 5.65 -17.45
CA ASP A 160 -26.18 6.49 -17.71
C ASP A 160 -25.82 7.38 -16.51
N LEU A 161 -26.82 8.01 -15.88
CA LEU A 161 -26.60 8.84 -14.71
C LEU A 161 -26.03 8.05 -13.55
N ILE A 162 -26.61 6.87 -13.25
CA ILE A 162 -26.13 5.97 -12.21
C ILE A 162 -24.69 5.54 -12.48
N THR A 163 -24.43 5.09 -13.71
CA THR A 163 -23.10 4.58 -14.11
C THR A 163 -22.04 5.67 -13.96
N LYS A 164 -22.32 6.90 -14.43
CA LYS A 164 -21.35 8.01 -14.34
C LYS A 164 -21.01 8.39 -12.89
N ILE A 165 -21.98 8.35 -11.99
CA ILE A 165 -21.75 8.69 -10.57
C ILE A 165 -20.91 7.62 -9.89
N VAL A 166 -21.31 6.37 -10.08
CA VAL A 166 -20.63 5.21 -9.50
C VAL A 166 -19.21 5.10 -10.02
N ASP A 167 -19.03 5.13 -11.35
CA ASP A 167 -17.71 4.97 -11.99
C ASP A 167 -16.75 6.08 -11.57
N ALA A 168 -17.22 7.32 -11.42
CA ALA A 168 -16.37 8.43 -10.99
C ALA A 168 -15.83 8.23 -9.57
N MET A 169 -16.67 7.81 -8.61
CA MET A 169 -16.27 7.62 -7.21
C MET A 169 -15.39 6.39 -7.03
N TYR A 170 -15.75 5.27 -7.69
CA TYR A 170 -14.99 4.01 -7.61
C TYR A 170 -13.66 4.09 -8.31
N THR A 171 -13.63 4.60 -9.55
CA THR A 171 -12.40 4.83 -10.29
C THR A 171 -11.46 5.74 -9.51
N GLY A 172 -12.01 6.80 -8.89
CA GLY A 172 -11.23 7.68 -8.02
C GLY A 172 -10.62 6.93 -6.83
N ALA A 173 -11.40 6.10 -6.14
CA ALA A 173 -10.95 5.35 -4.97
C ALA A 173 -9.89 4.28 -5.34
N ASN A 174 -10.11 3.54 -6.42
CA ASN A 174 -9.18 2.50 -6.90
C ASN A 174 -7.89 3.12 -7.45
N TYR A 175 -7.99 4.26 -8.13
CA TYR A 175 -6.81 4.98 -8.61
C TYR A 175 -5.96 5.50 -7.44
N ASP A 176 -6.60 6.08 -6.41
CA ASP A 176 -5.90 6.56 -5.22
C ASP A 176 -5.28 5.43 -4.40
N GLU A 177 -5.92 4.27 -4.33
CA GLU A 177 -5.35 3.07 -3.73
C GLU A 177 -4.07 2.66 -4.48
N PHE A 178 -4.13 2.57 -5.80
CA PHE A 178 -2.96 2.23 -6.62
C PHE A 178 -1.83 3.25 -6.47
N GLN A 179 -2.13 4.56 -6.55
CA GLN A 179 -1.13 5.63 -6.37
C GLN A 179 -0.51 5.59 -4.97
N THR A 180 -1.31 5.30 -3.93
CA THR A 180 -0.81 5.17 -2.55
C THR A 180 0.13 3.97 -2.41
N MET A 181 -0.20 2.82 -3.00
CA MET A 181 0.67 1.64 -3.01
C MET A 181 1.99 1.91 -3.74
N LYS A 182 1.94 2.57 -4.91
CA LYS A 182 3.15 2.99 -5.65
C LYS A 182 3.99 3.98 -4.83
N TYR A 183 3.37 4.99 -4.22
CA TYR A 183 4.05 5.94 -3.36
C TYR A 183 4.75 5.26 -2.18
N MET A 184 4.08 4.31 -1.53
CA MET A 184 4.64 3.54 -0.42
C MET A 184 5.87 2.74 -0.87
N LEU A 185 5.80 2.04 -2.01
CA LEU A 185 6.94 1.33 -2.60
C LEU A 185 8.08 2.30 -2.94
N ALA A 186 7.78 3.40 -3.63
CA ALA A 186 8.75 4.41 -4.01
C ALA A 186 9.48 4.99 -2.80
N LYS A 187 8.75 5.28 -1.70
CA LYS A 187 9.36 5.77 -0.45
C LYS A 187 10.25 4.74 0.22
N HIS A 188 9.88 3.45 0.20
CA HIS A 188 10.73 2.39 0.73
C HIS A 188 12.02 2.26 -0.06
N ILE A 189 11.97 2.39 -1.39
CA ILE A 189 13.16 2.39 -2.25
C ILE A 189 14.04 3.62 -1.93
N LEU A 190 13.46 4.83 -1.97
CA LEU A 190 14.21 6.08 -1.76
C LEU A 190 14.86 6.18 -0.38
N ASN A 191 14.20 5.64 0.63
CA ASN A 191 14.73 5.63 2.01
C ASN A 191 15.71 4.48 2.28
N GLY A 192 16.05 3.65 1.26
CA GLY A 192 16.94 2.50 1.42
C GLY A 192 16.40 1.42 2.37
N LEU A 193 15.07 1.25 2.41
CA LEU A 193 14.39 0.24 3.23
C LEU A 193 14.17 -1.08 2.48
N MET A 194 14.66 -1.16 1.25
CA MET A 194 14.66 -2.38 0.45
C MET A 194 16.09 -2.87 0.22
N ASN A 195 16.26 -4.16 -0.06
CA ASN A 195 17.55 -4.75 -0.36
C ASN A 195 17.98 -4.41 -1.80
N PRO A 196 19.01 -3.55 -2.02
CA PRO A 196 19.43 -3.17 -3.35
C PRO A 196 20.35 -4.23 -3.96
N VAL A 197 20.06 -4.65 -5.19
CA VAL A 197 20.84 -5.61 -5.98
C VAL A 197 21.40 -4.94 -7.21
N THR A 198 22.73 -4.94 -7.33
CA THR A 198 23.43 -4.38 -8.50
C THR A 198 23.17 -5.23 -9.75
N ILE A 199 22.77 -4.56 -10.83
CA ILE A 199 22.71 -5.13 -12.17
C ILE A 199 23.59 -4.33 -13.13
N PRO A 200 24.02 -4.93 -14.27
CA PRO A 200 24.66 -4.18 -15.33
C PRO A 200 23.77 -3.08 -15.91
N ALA A 201 24.37 -2.13 -16.64
CA ALA A 201 23.61 -1.12 -17.36
C ALA A 201 22.56 -1.75 -18.28
N ILE A 202 21.34 -1.20 -18.27
CA ILE A 202 20.19 -1.75 -19.00
C ILE A 202 20.37 -1.48 -20.48
N ASN A 203 20.70 -2.52 -21.23
CA ASN A 203 20.81 -2.52 -22.69
C ASN A 203 20.67 -3.97 -23.21
N THR A 204 20.45 -4.13 -24.50
CA THR A 204 20.22 -5.42 -25.14
C THR A 204 21.36 -6.43 -24.90
N ALA A 205 22.61 -5.95 -24.85
CA ALA A 205 23.79 -6.82 -24.66
C ALA A 205 23.85 -7.42 -23.24
N ASN A 206 23.33 -6.71 -22.24
CA ASN A 206 23.39 -7.11 -20.84
C ASN A 206 22.14 -7.88 -20.37
N MET A 207 21.12 -8.02 -21.22
CA MET A 207 19.80 -8.55 -20.80
C MET A 207 19.91 -9.94 -20.18
N ASN A 208 20.67 -10.86 -20.77
CA ASN A 208 20.87 -12.19 -20.21
C ASN A 208 21.55 -12.17 -18.82
N SER A 209 22.46 -11.23 -18.60
CA SER A 209 23.13 -11.06 -17.31
C SER A 209 22.18 -10.50 -16.26
N ILE A 210 21.31 -9.56 -16.66
CA ILE A 210 20.28 -8.99 -15.78
C ILE A 210 19.28 -10.08 -15.36
N VAL A 211 18.75 -10.85 -16.31
CA VAL A 211 17.82 -11.96 -16.04
C VAL A 211 18.47 -13.02 -15.15
N SER A 212 19.72 -13.36 -15.41
CA SER A 212 20.49 -14.30 -14.55
C SER A 212 20.64 -13.78 -13.12
N THR A 213 20.84 -12.47 -12.94
CA THR A 213 20.91 -11.85 -11.61
C THR A 213 19.58 -11.91 -10.90
N ILE A 214 18.48 -11.56 -11.58
CA ILE A 214 17.11 -11.65 -11.04
C ILE A 214 16.82 -13.11 -10.60
N LYS A 215 17.10 -14.08 -11.47
CA LYS A 215 16.96 -15.52 -11.15
C LYS A 215 17.77 -15.91 -9.92
N GLY A 216 19.02 -15.46 -9.85
CA GLY A 216 19.91 -15.75 -8.72
C GLY A 216 19.34 -15.24 -7.38
N VAL A 217 18.77 -14.03 -7.37
CA VAL A 217 18.13 -13.47 -6.18
C VAL A 217 16.85 -14.22 -5.83
N SER A 218 16.00 -14.47 -6.82
CA SER A 218 14.78 -15.25 -6.66
C SER A 218 15.06 -16.65 -6.09
N ASN A 219 16.12 -17.31 -6.54
CA ASN A 219 16.54 -18.59 -5.97
C ASN A 219 17.03 -18.47 -4.53
N LYS A 220 17.75 -17.38 -4.20
CA LYS A 220 18.20 -17.14 -2.81
C LYS A 220 17.04 -16.90 -1.85
N PHE A 221 15.92 -16.34 -2.30
CA PHE A 221 14.73 -16.13 -1.48
C PHE A 221 14.12 -17.44 -0.98
N THR A 222 14.29 -18.55 -1.68
CA THR A 222 13.77 -19.86 -1.25
C THR A 222 14.55 -20.47 -0.08
N PHE A 223 15.70 -19.88 0.30
CA PHE A 223 16.51 -20.34 1.43
C PHE A 223 16.37 -19.38 2.60
N LEU A 224 16.37 -19.91 3.81
CA LEU A 224 16.38 -19.11 5.04
C LEU A 224 17.55 -18.13 5.03
N ASN A 225 17.26 -16.84 5.10
CA ASN A 225 18.24 -15.77 5.09
C ASN A 225 17.70 -14.52 5.79
N SER A 226 18.54 -13.82 6.52
CA SER A 226 18.19 -12.59 7.25
C SER A 226 18.53 -11.31 6.48
N ARG A 227 19.13 -11.38 5.29
CA ARG A 227 19.65 -10.22 4.56
C ARG A 227 18.61 -9.55 3.67
N ASN A 228 17.53 -10.26 3.34
CA ASN A 228 16.58 -9.86 2.32
C ASN A 228 15.32 -9.15 2.89
N ASN A 229 15.26 -8.96 4.20
CA ASN A 229 14.16 -8.28 4.87
C ASN A 229 14.66 -7.19 5.82
N LEU A 230 13.80 -6.20 6.09
CA LEU A 230 14.16 -5.03 6.87
C LEU A 230 14.44 -5.38 8.35
N ALA A 231 13.70 -6.33 8.91
CA ALA A 231 13.85 -6.72 10.31
C ALA A 231 15.09 -7.58 10.57
N GLY A 232 15.78 -8.08 9.53
CA GLY A 232 16.94 -8.95 9.68
C GLY A 232 16.61 -10.29 10.33
N VAL A 233 15.42 -10.83 10.07
CA VAL A 233 14.98 -12.15 10.57
C VAL A 233 15.24 -13.25 9.55
N MET A 234 15.40 -14.47 10.05
CA MET A 234 15.61 -15.64 9.19
C MET A 234 14.31 -16.06 8.51
N ASN A 235 14.08 -15.52 7.32
CA ASN A 235 12.88 -15.79 6.52
C ASN A 235 13.23 -16.37 5.15
N HIS A 236 12.26 -17.02 4.49
CA HIS A 236 12.35 -17.54 3.14
C HIS A 236 11.03 -17.28 2.41
N THR A 237 11.09 -17.17 1.09
CA THR A 237 9.91 -16.96 0.24
C THR A 237 9.91 -18.02 -0.86
N PRO A 238 8.98 -18.98 -0.86
CA PRO A 238 8.87 -19.97 -1.92
C PRO A 238 8.51 -19.30 -3.26
N LYS A 239 8.78 -19.97 -4.38
CA LYS A 239 8.59 -19.39 -5.72
C LYS A 239 7.18 -18.88 -5.99
N HIS A 240 6.17 -19.60 -5.53
CA HIS A 240 4.76 -19.25 -5.74
C HIS A 240 4.28 -18.05 -4.90
N GLU A 241 5.10 -17.57 -3.97
CA GLU A 241 4.84 -16.36 -3.17
C GLU A 241 5.69 -15.17 -3.61
N GLN A 242 6.53 -15.34 -4.65
CA GLN A 242 7.37 -14.26 -5.16
C GLN A 242 6.64 -13.50 -6.27
N TYR A 243 6.57 -12.18 -6.16
CA TYR A 243 6.02 -11.28 -7.17
C TYR A 243 7.11 -10.38 -7.75
N LEU A 244 7.21 -10.36 -9.08
CA LEU A 244 8.12 -9.48 -9.80
C LEU A 244 7.32 -8.29 -10.35
N LEU A 245 7.52 -7.11 -9.77
CA LEU A 245 7.00 -5.85 -10.27
C LEU A 245 7.96 -5.35 -11.35
N VAL A 246 7.47 -5.17 -12.57
CA VAL A 246 8.31 -4.86 -13.74
C VAL A 246 7.88 -3.56 -14.38
N ASN A 247 8.85 -2.66 -14.60
CA ASN A 247 8.63 -1.44 -15.36
C ASN A 247 8.23 -1.78 -16.80
N SER A 248 7.17 -1.15 -17.32
CA SER A 248 6.60 -1.45 -18.64
C SER A 248 7.60 -1.26 -19.79
N GLN A 249 8.50 -0.27 -19.69
CA GLN A 249 9.54 -0.03 -20.71
C GLN A 249 10.61 -1.14 -20.67
N PHE A 250 10.95 -1.62 -19.47
CA PHE A 250 11.89 -2.72 -19.32
C PHE A 250 11.25 -4.04 -19.79
N ASP A 251 9.99 -4.29 -19.47
CA ASP A 251 9.24 -5.46 -19.91
C ASP A 251 9.17 -5.56 -21.43
N ALA A 252 8.93 -4.43 -22.12
CA ALA A 252 8.91 -4.39 -23.57
C ALA A 252 10.22 -4.84 -24.24
N THR A 253 11.33 -4.81 -23.50
CA THR A 253 12.65 -5.27 -23.99
C THR A 253 12.96 -6.73 -23.63
N MET A 254 12.10 -7.36 -22.83
CA MET A 254 12.28 -8.73 -22.33
C MET A 254 11.25 -9.68 -22.93
N ASN A 255 11.66 -10.92 -23.18
CA ASN A 255 10.75 -11.97 -23.58
C ASN A 255 10.18 -12.67 -22.33
N VAL A 256 8.86 -12.75 -22.23
CA VAL A 256 8.15 -13.42 -21.13
C VAL A 256 8.63 -14.87 -20.94
N GLU A 257 8.96 -15.58 -22.03
CA GLU A 257 9.46 -16.94 -21.93
C GLU A 257 10.82 -17.04 -21.21
N VAL A 258 11.68 -16.04 -21.41
CA VAL A 258 12.97 -15.97 -20.72
C VAL A 258 12.76 -15.74 -19.22
N LEU A 259 11.81 -14.89 -18.84
CA LEU A 259 11.47 -14.61 -17.45
C LEU A 259 10.81 -15.82 -16.79
N ALA A 260 9.84 -16.47 -17.44
CA ALA A 260 9.20 -17.69 -16.92
C ALA A 260 10.22 -18.78 -16.62
N SER A 261 11.14 -19.03 -17.56
CA SER A 261 12.28 -19.93 -17.37
C SER A 261 13.19 -19.50 -16.20
N ALA A 262 13.36 -18.19 -15.98
CA ALA A 262 14.13 -17.65 -14.88
C ALA A 262 13.54 -18.00 -13.52
N PHE A 263 12.22 -18.04 -13.40
CA PHE A 263 11.54 -18.36 -12.14
C PHE A 263 11.31 -19.86 -11.90
N ASN A 264 11.63 -20.74 -12.87
CA ASN A 264 11.33 -22.18 -12.84
C ASN A 264 9.83 -22.47 -12.64
N MET A 265 8.98 -21.68 -13.29
CA MET A 265 7.52 -21.75 -13.24
C MET A 265 7.00 -21.99 -14.64
N ASP A 266 5.79 -22.55 -14.74
CA ASP A 266 5.08 -22.59 -16.00
C ASP A 266 4.70 -21.16 -16.43
N ARG A 267 4.65 -20.93 -17.75
CA ARG A 267 4.34 -19.59 -18.29
C ARG A 267 3.04 -19.01 -17.73
N VAL A 268 2.01 -19.82 -17.56
CA VAL A 268 0.72 -19.40 -17.02
C VAL A 268 0.84 -19.01 -15.55
N GLU A 269 1.61 -19.77 -14.77
CA GLU A 269 1.85 -19.47 -13.36
C GLU A 269 2.70 -18.21 -13.20
N PHE A 270 3.73 -18.06 -14.04
CA PHE A 270 4.57 -16.87 -14.04
C PHE A 270 3.79 -15.60 -14.41
N GLU A 271 2.89 -15.63 -15.41
CA GLU A 271 2.04 -14.48 -15.77
C GLU A 271 1.19 -13.99 -14.59
N GLY A 272 0.80 -14.86 -13.65
CA GLY A 272 0.10 -14.49 -12.41
C GLY A 272 0.99 -13.78 -11.37
N HIS A 273 2.30 -13.98 -11.42
CA HIS A 273 3.29 -13.41 -10.50
C HIS A 273 4.16 -12.31 -11.14
N HIS A 274 3.95 -12.04 -12.43
CA HIS A 274 4.56 -10.94 -13.16
C HIS A 274 3.59 -9.76 -13.22
N VAL A 275 3.92 -8.70 -12.51
CA VAL A 275 3.04 -7.54 -12.34
C VAL A 275 3.65 -6.34 -13.04
N LEU A 276 2.96 -5.85 -14.08
CA LEU A 276 3.39 -4.67 -14.81
C LEU A 276 3.14 -3.40 -14.00
N VAL A 277 4.09 -2.50 -14.08
CA VAL A 277 4.03 -1.14 -13.55
C VAL A 277 4.31 -0.20 -14.73
N ASP A 278 3.51 0.86 -14.86
CA ASP A 278 3.74 1.92 -15.84
C ASP A 278 5.18 2.45 -15.74
N SER A 279 5.54 3.01 -14.59
CA SER A 279 6.90 3.30 -14.13
C SER A 279 6.88 3.47 -12.61
N PHE A 280 7.98 3.19 -11.93
CA PHE A 280 8.11 3.45 -10.50
C PHE A 280 8.17 4.95 -10.16
N GLY A 281 8.56 5.79 -11.12
CA GLY A 281 8.59 7.25 -10.99
C GLY A 281 7.35 7.97 -11.53
N ASP A 282 6.44 7.29 -12.21
CA ASP A 282 5.19 7.87 -12.72
C ASP A 282 4.14 7.91 -11.60
N LEU A 283 4.21 8.95 -10.79
CA LEU A 283 3.32 9.21 -9.67
C LEU A 283 2.55 10.51 -9.87
N ASP A 284 1.24 10.47 -9.62
CA ASP A 284 0.39 11.67 -9.63
C ASP A 284 0.63 12.47 -8.33
N ILE A 285 1.68 13.28 -8.35
CA ILE A 285 2.11 14.07 -7.19
C ILE A 285 1.04 15.08 -6.75
N GLU A 286 0.34 15.71 -7.70
CA GLU A 286 -0.72 16.68 -7.37
C GLU A 286 -1.84 16.00 -6.58
N ARG A 287 -2.25 14.82 -7.01
CA ARG A 287 -3.29 14.06 -6.34
C ARG A 287 -2.84 13.51 -4.99
N LEU A 288 -1.60 13.02 -4.88
CA LEU A 288 -1.01 12.59 -3.61
C LEU A 288 -0.91 13.75 -2.61
N ASN A 289 -0.55 14.96 -3.06
CA ASN A 289 -0.52 16.16 -2.23
C ASN A 289 -1.92 16.51 -1.67
N ILE A 290 -2.97 16.29 -2.45
CA ILE A 290 -4.37 16.47 -1.99
C ILE A 290 -4.75 15.36 -0.99
N LEU A 291 -4.41 14.11 -1.29
CA LEU A 291 -4.74 12.96 -0.45
C LEU A 291 -4.09 13.03 0.93
N PHE A 292 -2.85 13.50 1.01
CA PHE A 292 -2.06 13.52 2.24
C PHE A 292 -1.79 14.93 2.78
N ALA A 293 -2.59 15.92 2.38
CA ALA A 293 -2.43 17.32 2.81
C ALA A 293 -2.40 17.50 4.33
N ASP A 294 -3.17 16.68 5.05
CA ASP A 294 -3.28 16.73 6.52
C ASP A 294 -2.33 15.76 7.25
N ASP A 295 -1.52 14.97 6.52
CA ASP A 295 -0.59 14.01 7.10
C ASP A 295 0.80 14.61 7.30
N PRO A 296 1.24 14.88 8.55
CA PRO A 296 2.55 15.47 8.82
C PRO A 296 3.72 14.55 8.46
N THR A 297 3.47 13.27 8.24
CA THR A 297 4.49 12.29 7.85
C THR A 297 4.69 12.19 6.34
N TYR A 298 3.74 12.71 5.57
CA TYR A 298 3.84 12.76 4.12
C TYR A 298 5.01 13.65 3.68
N LYS A 299 5.80 13.13 2.75
CA LYS A 299 6.87 13.89 2.11
C LYS A 299 6.74 13.74 0.60
N GLU A 300 6.53 14.84 -0.07
CA GLU A 300 6.52 14.89 -1.52
C GLU A 300 7.81 14.31 -2.11
N ILE A 301 7.71 13.56 -3.19
CA ILE A 301 8.84 13.03 -3.93
C ILE A 301 9.28 14.09 -4.95
N LYS A 302 10.55 14.46 -4.91
CA LYS A 302 11.10 15.47 -5.80
C LYS A 302 11.25 14.94 -7.22
N GLN A 303 11.24 15.84 -8.21
CA GLN A 303 11.39 15.51 -9.62
C GLN A 303 12.68 14.73 -9.94
N SER A 304 13.77 15.00 -9.20
CA SER A 304 15.03 14.24 -9.34
C SER A 304 14.91 12.80 -8.83
N GLU A 305 14.14 12.61 -7.76
CA GLU A 305 13.87 11.28 -7.17
C GLU A 305 12.94 10.47 -8.08
N LEU A 306 11.92 11.12 -8.69
CA LEU A 306 11.05 10.47 -9.68
C LEU A 306 11.86 9.94 -10.87
N LYS A 307 12.76 10.76 -11.43
CA LYS A 307 13.64 10.32 -12.51
C LYS A 307 14.57 9.17 -12.12
N ALA A 308 15.02 9.14 -10.87
CA ALA A 308 15.84 8.05 -10.38
C ALA A 308 15.03 6.75 -10.21
N LEU A 309 13.76 6.85 -9.79
CA LEU A 309 12.83 5.72 -9.74
C LEU A 309 12.47 5.17 -11.12
N ASP A 310 12.34 6.04 -12.13
CA ASP A 310 12.09 5.63 -13.52
C ASP A 310 13.19 4.71 -14.08
N ALA A 311 14.41 4.85 -13.59
CA ALA A 311 15.55 4.04 -13.99
C ALA A 311 15.55 2.62 -13.40
N ILE A 312 14.63 2.31 -12.48
CA ILE A 312 14.51 0.99 -11.86
C ILE A 312 13.78 0.05 -12.81
N PRO A 313 14.39 -1.07 -13.21
CA PRO A 313 13.76 -2.02 -14.13
C PRO A 313 12.71 -2.88 -13.46
N CYS A 314 13.00 -3.38 -12.27
CA CYS A 314 12.08 -4.26 -11.54
C CYS A 314 12.36 -4.32 -10.05
N VAL A 315 11.37 -4.81 -9.31
CA VAL A 315 11.40 -5.05 -7.87
C VAL A 315 10.83 -6.44 -7.61
N LEU A 316 11.53 -7.25 -6.82
CA LEU A 316 11.05 -8.56 -6.38
C LEU A 316 10.57 -8.46 -4.94
N VAL A 317 9.34 -8.87 -4.69
CA VAL A 317 8.73 -8.83 -3.36
C VAL A 317 8.06 -10.15 -3.02
N ASP A 318 7.98 -10.42 -1.74
CA ASP A 318 7.14 -11.46 -1.16
C ASP A 318 5.66 -11.06 -1.26
N SER A 319 4.75 -12.02 -1.43
CA SER A 319 3.30 -11.79 -1.45
C SER A 319 2.79 -11.04 -0.21
N ASP A 320 3.46 -11.23 0.92
CA ASP A 320 3.13 -10.62 2.20
C ASP A 320 3.85 -9.30 2.47
N TRP A 321 4.64 -8.80 1.50
CA TRP A 321 5.31 -7.52 1.67
C TRP A 321 4.33 -6.35 1.77
N PHE A 322 3.26 -6.36 0.95
CA PHE A 322 2.18 -5.38 1.06
C PHE A 322 1.14 -5.84 2.08
N MET A 323 0.94 -5.07 3.12
CA MET A 323 -0.06 -5.28 4.17
C MET A 323 -1.18 -4.26 4.00
N ILE A 324 -2.07 -4.55 3.02
CA ILE A 324 -3.18 -3.66 2.62
C ILE A 324 -4.50 -4.29 3.03
N PHE A 325 -5.28 -3.57 3.85
CA PHE A 325 -6.58 -4.02 4.33
C PHE A 325 -7.65 -2.97 4.08
N ASP A 326 -8.85 -3.43 3.73
CA ASP A 326 -10.05 -2.61 3.72
C ASP A 326 -10.67 -2.61 5.11
N ASN A 327 -10.85 -1.44 5.74
CA ASN A 327 -11.43 -1.33 7.09
C ASN A 327 -12.90 -0.92 7.04
N TYR A 328 -13.28 -0.05 6.10
CA TYR A 328 -14.65 0.44 5.99
C TYR A 328 -14.94 0.93 4.58
N GLN A 329 -16.11 0.54 4.07
CA GLN A 329 -16.64 1.02 2.80
C GLN A 329 -18.14 1.24 2.96
N ASN A 330 -18.59 2.48 2.74
CA ASN A 330 -20.02 2.81 2.88
C ASN A 330 -20.41 3.99 2.00
N PHE A 331 -21.67 3.96 1.53
CA PHE A 331 -22.30 5.09 0.86
C PHE A 331 -23.26 5.80 1.83
N THR A 332 -23.19 7.12 1.82
CA THR A 332 -24.15 7.98 2.51
C THR A 332 -24.68 9.05 1.57
N GLU A 333 -25.86 9.58 1.85
CA GLU A 333 -26.51 10.58 1.02
C GLU A 333 -27.20 11.65 1.85
N GLN A 334 -27.34 12.84 1.27
CA GLN A 334 -28.15 13.91 1.86
C GLN A 334 -28.69 14.87 0.80
N TYR A 335 -29.99 15.19 0.91
CA TYR A 335 -30.63 16.21 0.10
C TYR A 335 -30.40 17.60 0.68
N ASN A 336 -30.03 18.55 -0.18
CA ASN A 336 -29.99 19.97 0.14
C ASN A 336 -31.23 20.66 -0.45
N GLY A 337 -32.20 21.01 0.42
CA GLY A 337 -33.45 21.62 -0.01
C GLY A 337 -33.32 23.05 -0.49
N GLU A 338 -32.31 23.80 -0.08
CA GLU A 338 -32.04 25.15 -0.53
C GLU A 338 -31.46 25.19 -1.95
N GLY A 339 -30.51 24.27 -2.22
CA GLY A 339 -29.83 24.18 -3.52
C GLY A 339 -30.48 23.22 -4.51
N LEU A 340 -31.53 22.50 -4.13
CA LEU A 340 -32.24 21.50 -4.93
C LEU A 340 -31.32 20.47 -5.57
N TYR A 341 -30.43 19.87 -4.75
CA TYR A 341 -29.51 18.84 -5.19
C TYR A 341 -29.27 17.77 -4.11
N TRP A 342 -28.81 16.61 -4.55
CA TRP A 342 -28.39 15.51 -3.70
C TRP A 342 -26.88 15.41 -3.67
N ASN A 343 -26.30 15.22 -2.48
CA ASN A 343 -24.92 14.87 -2.29
C ASN A 343 -24.83 13.39 -1.91
N TYR A 344 -23.89 12.72 -2.54
CA TYR A 344 -23.51 11.34 -2.27
C TYR A 344 -22.07 11.30 -1.82
N TRP A 345 -21.78 10.50 -0.80
CA TRP A 345 -20.42 10.27 -0.31
C TRP A 345 -20.14 8.79 -0.30
N TYR A 346 -19.02 8.39 -0.91
CA TYR A 346 -18.43 7.08 -0.81
C TYR A 346 -17.27 7.12 0.15
N HIS A 347 -17.42 6.57 1.35
CA HIS A 347 -16.41 6.50 2.40
C HIS A 347 -15.54 5.26 2.17
N VAL A 348 -14.21 5.46 2.22
CA VAL A 348 -13.21 4.41 2.05
C VAL A 348 -12.15 4.56 3.12
N TRP A 349 -12.07 3.60 4.02
CA TRP A 349 -11.04 3.57 5.05
C TRP A 349 -10.20 2.32 4.88
N LYS A 350 -8.87 2.48 4.97
CA LYS A 350 -7.90 1.42 4.67
C LYS A 350 -6.70 1.48 5.59
N THR A 351 -6.04 0.34 5.72
CA THR A 351 -4.71 0.21 6.29
C THR A 351 -3.72 0.02 5.15
N PHE A 352 -2.76 0.93 5.03
CA PHE A 352 -1.62 0.81 4.13
C PHE A 352 -0.35 0.61 4.95
N SER A 353 0.27 -0.54 4.84
CA SER A 353 1.49 -0.88 5.56
C SER A 353 2.33 -1.87 4.76
N VAL A 354 3.54 -2.12 5.23
CA VAL A 354 4.44 -3.16 4.70
C VAL A 354 4.92 -4.06 5.82
N SER A 355 5.15 -5.33 5.52
CA SER A 355 5.78 -6.25 6.47
C SER A 355 7.29 -6.02 6.51
N PRO A 356 7.87 -5.72 7.68
CA PRO A 356 9.31 -5.63 7.83
C PRO A 356 10.00 -7.01 7.79
N PHE A 357 9.23 -8.10 7.88
CA PHE A 357 9.73 -9.47 7.92
C PHE A 357 9.80 -10.12 6.54
N SER A 358 9.06 -9.57 5.56
CA SER A 358 8.96 -10.10 4.20
C SER A 358 10.18 -9.76 3.36
N ASN A 359 10.64 -10.75 2.58
CA ASN A 359 11.78 -10.59 1.70
C ASN A 359 11.46 -9.65 0.52
N ASN A 360 12.43 -8.81 0.18
CA ASN A 360 12.33 -7.88 -0.93
C ASN A 360 13.70 -7.61 -1.57
N ALA A 361 13.70 -7.20 -2.84
CA ALA A 361 14.89 -6.75 -3.53
C ALA A 361 14.53 -5.72 -4.60
N VAL A 362 15.29 -4.64 -4.69
CA VAL A 362 15.23 -3.66 -5.77
C VAL A 362 16.46 -3.80 -6.66
N PHE A 363 16.26 -3.91 -7.97
CA PHE A 363 17.35 -4.06 -8.94
C PHE A 363 17.75 -2.69 -9.49
N VAL A 364 19.04 -2.36 -9.35
CA VAL A 364 19.56 -1.03 -9.68
C VAL A 364 20.81 -1.11 -10.58
N ALA A 365 20.83 -0.29 -11.62
CA ALA A 365 22.00 -0.17 -12.49
C ALA A 365 23.04 0.74 -11.82
N GLY A 366 23.93 0.16 -11.02
CA GLY A 366 24.96 0.86 -10.29
C GLY A 366 25.23 0.21 -8.93
N THR A 367 26.39 0.53 -8.35
CA THR A 367 26.78 -0.07 -7.07
C THR A 367 26.17 0.72 -5.92
N PRO A 368 25.37 0.13 -5.05
CA PRO A 368 24.92 0.75 -3.81
C PRO A 368 26.11 1.08 -2.91
N ALA A 369 26.13 2.27 -2.35
CA ALA A 369 27.22 2.71 -1.47
C ALA A 369 26.74 3.69 -0.42
N VAL A 370 27.37 3.70 0.75
CA VAL A 370 27.20 4.72 1.77
C VAL A 370 28.31 5.74 1.62
N ARG A 371 27.95 7.00 1.39
CA ARG A 371 28.90 8.11 1.28
C ARG A 371 29.33 8.62 2.64
N THR A 372 28.36 9.09 3.42
CA THR A 372 28.61 9.70 4.74
C THR A 372 27.55 9.28 5.76
N VAL A 373 27.96 9.25 7.01
CA VAL A 373 27.07 9.11 8.18
C VAL A 373 27.31 10.31 9.08
N LYS A 374 26.26 11.07 9.39
CA LYS A 374 26.37 12.30 10.20
C LYS A 374 25.36 12.24 11.34
N VAL A 375 25.87 12.40 12.58
CA VAL A 375 25.04 12.49 13.80
C VAL A 375 24.76 13.96 14.13
N THR A 376 23.53 14.26 14.52
CA THR A 376 23.10 15.61 14.90
C THR A 376 22.31 15.56 16.21
N PRO A 377 22.61 16.43 17.18
CA PRO A 377 23.75 17.37 17.22
C PRO A 377 25.10 16.65 17.35
N SER A 378 26.17 17.21 16.77
CA SER A 378 27.53 16.66 16.89
C SER A 378 28.15 16.86 18.26
N ASN A 379 27.66 17.89 19.00
CA ASN A 379 28.04 18.18 20.37
C ASN A 379 26.82 18.65 21.15
N ALA A 380 26.66 18.15 22.39
CA ALA A 380 25.59 18.58 23.29
C ALA A 380 26.00 18.41 24.74
N THR A 381 25.33 19.13 25.65
CA THR A 381 25.49 18.97 27.11
C THR A 381 24.18 18.42 27.68
N VAL A 382 24.28 17.38 28.50
CA VAL A 382 23.12 16.70 29.13
C VAL A 382 23.40 16.56 30.62
N SER A 383 22.44 16.89 31.47
CA SER A 383 22.57 16.73 32.92
C SER A 383 22.56 15.25 33.31
N VAL A 384 23.18 14.95 34.47
CA VAL A 384 23.08 13.61 35.08
C VAL A 384 21.59 13.21 35.24
N GLY A 385 21.22 12.02 34.81
CA GLY A 385 19.83 11.55 34.80
C GLY A 385 18.97 12.08 33.64
N GLY A 386 19.52 12.98 32.80
CA GLY A 386 18.83 13.55 31.64
C GLY A 386 18.85 12.64 30.41
N GLN A 387 18.17 13.09 29.35
CA GLN A 387 18.13 12.39 28.06
C GLN A 387 18.21 13.36 26.91
N ILE A 388 18.68 12.89 25.75
CA ILE A 388 18.76 13.66 24.50
C ILE A 388 18.44 12.75 23.32
N GLN A 389 17.64 13.26 22.39
CA GLN A 389 17.40 12.59 21.11
C GLN A 389 18.50 13.00 20.12
N LEU A 390 19.24 12.01 19.62
CA LEU A 390 20.16 12.16 18.51
C LEU A 390 19.50 11.69 17.22
N SER A 391 19.74 12.38 16.15
CA SER A 391 19.33 12.01 14.80
C SER A 391 20.54 11.68 13.94
N VAL A 392 20.36 10.82 12.96
CA VAL A 392 21.41 10.47 12.00
C VAL A 392 20.93 10.78 10.57
N THR A 393 21.83 11.31 9.76
CA THR A 393 21.64 11.46 8.32
C THR A 393 22.69 10.60 7.63
N VAL A 394 22.22 9.69 6.77
CA VAL A 394 23.08 8.81 5.97
C VAL A 394 22.89 9.18 4.50
N GLU A 395 23.96 9.64 3.87
CA GLU A 395 23.98 9.92 2.44
C GLU A 395 24.41 8.66 1.68
N THR A 396 23.61 8.27 0.71
CA THR A 396 23.81 7.01 -0.03
C THR A 396 23.72 7.20 -1.53
N ASP A 397 24.31 6.25 -2.26
CA ASP A 397 24.15 6.07 -3.70
C ASP A 397 23.36 4.79 -3.98
N ASN A 398 22.60 4.81 -5.08
CA ASN A 398 21.89 3.62 -5.61
C ASN A 398 21.08 2.88 -4.54
N TYR A 399 20.37 3.65 -3.69
CA TYR A 399 19.43 3.15 -2.68
C TYR A 399 20.05 2.24 -1.61
N ALA A 400 21.34 2.39 -1.32
CA ALA A 400 21.95 1.67 -0.21
C ALA A 400 21.19 1.93 1.10
N PRO A 401 21.03 0.93 1.98
CA PRO A 401 20.35 1.08 3.25
C PRO A 401 20.91 2.21 4.11
N GLN A 402 20.01 3.02 4.68
CA GLN A 402 20.35 4.18 5.50
C GLN A 402 20.30 3.88 7.01
N SER A 403 20.03 2.63 7.38
CA SER A 403 19.95 2.20 8.77
C SER A 403 21.33 2.18 9.43
N VAL A 404 21.34 2.47 10.74
CA VAL A 404 22.57 2.50 11.55
C VAL A 404 22.39 1.67 12.83
N ILE A 405 23.53 1.24 13.36
CA ILE A 405 23.62 0.67 14.71
C ILE A 405 24.26 1.74 15.59
N TRP A 406 23.58 2.08 16.68
CA TRP A 406 24.09 3.01 17.69
C TRP A 406 24.97 2.29 18.69
N SER A 407 26.07 2.90 19.08
CA SER A 407 26.96 2.47 20.14
C SER A 407 27.45 3.67 20.96
N ILE A 408 27.83 3.41 22.20
CA ILE A 408 28.38 4.40 23.13
C ILE A 408 29.65 3.86 23.81
N ASP A 409 30.57 4.74 24.15
CA ASP A 409 31.79 4.42 24.90
C ASP A 409 31.64 4.60 26.44
N ALA A 410 30.40 4.71 26.92
CA ALA A 410 30.09 5.14 28.28
C ALA A 410 30.06 4.01 29.33
N GLY A 411 30.17 2.74 28.95
CA GLY A 411 29.95 1.62 29.86
C GLY A 411 28.58 1.72 30.52
N ASP A 412 28.54 1.61 31.87
CA ASP A 412 27.28 1.67 32.62
C ASP A 412 26.78 3.09 32.93
N LYS A 413 27.44 4.15 32.41
CA LYS A 413 27.06 5.55 32.67
C LYS A 413 25.87 6.02 31.87
N ALA A 414 25.60 5.41 30.72
CA ALA A 414 24.50 5.76 29.83
C ALA A 414 24.01 4.57 29.03
N SER A 415 22.82 4.71 28.42
CA SER A 415 22.27 3.77 27.45
C SER A 415 21.75 4.52 26.23
N ILE A 416 21.80 3.87 25.05
CA ILE A 416 21.25 4.43 23.82
C ILE A 416 20.25 3.45 23.22
N SER A 417 19.10 3.97 22.78
CA SER A 417 18.09 3.17 22.08
C SER A 417 18.44 3.00 20.59
N SER A 418 17.81 2.05 19.94
CA SER A 418 17.90 1.87 18.48
C SER A 418 17.42 3.10 17.68
N THR A 419 16.60 3.97 18.28
CA THR A 419 16.12 5.22 17.70
C THR A 419 17.02 6.42 17.97
N GLY A 420 18.16 6.23 18.65
CA GLY A 420 19.11 7.31 18.96
C GLY A 420 18.76 8.13 20.22
N MET A 421 17.86 7.64 21.08
CA MET A 421 17.61 8.27 22.38
C MET A 421 18.70 7.87 23.36
N LEU A 422 19.59 8.82 23.69
CA LEU A 422 20.60 8.66 24.73
C LEU A 422 20.02 9.04 26.09
N LYS A 423 20.15 8.16 27.07
CA LYS A 423 19.74 8.38 28.47
C LYS A 423 20.96 8.25 29.38
N ILE A 424 21.24 9.29 30.16
CA ILE A 424 22.29 9.33 31.17
C ILE A 424 21.77 8.75 32.49
N ASN A 425 22.51 7.87 33.10
CA ASN A 425 22.10 7.27 34.38
C ASN A 425 22.21 8.30 35.52
N SER A 426 21.37 8.16 36.54
CA SER A 426 21.34 9.10 37.69
C SER A 426 22.59 9.05 38.58
N ASN A 427 23.42 8.03 38.42
CA ASN A 427 24.71 7.86 39.11
C ASN A 427 25.93 8.09 38.20
N ALA A 428 25.69 8.63 37.00
CA ALA A 428 26.78 8.89 36.05
C ALA A 428 27.72 9.99 36.58
N GLU A 429 29.01 9.77 36.44
CA GLU A 429 30.00 10.79 36.69
C GLU A 429 30.06 11.83 35.55
N LYS A 430 30.36 13.06 35.87
CA LYS A 430 30.61 14.13 34.87
C LYS A 430 31.77 13.75 33.96
N GLY A 431 31.63 14.06 32.69
CA GLY A 431 32.63 13.72 31.69
C GLY A 431 32.07 13.76 30.28
N THR A 432 32.80 13.22 29.33
CA THR A 432 32.37 13.12 27.94
C THR A 432 32.00 11.70 27.59
N ILE A 433 30.97 11.53 26.74
CA ILE A 433 30.54 10.29 26.17
C ILE A 433 30.57 10.42 24.65
N THR A 434 31.19 9.50 23.97
CA THR A 434 31.13 9.43 22.51
C THR A 434 30.01 8.50 22.07
N VAL A 435 29.09 9.04 21.28
CA VAL A 435 28.03 8.27 20.65
C VAL A 435 28.40 8.06 19.20
N THR A 436 28.37 6.81 18.74
CA THR A 436 28.70 6.44 17.35
C THR A 436 27.52 5.77 16.67
N ALA A 437 27.18 6.24 15.47
CA ALA A 437 26.23 5.61 14.56
C ALA A 437 27.03 4.96 13.42
N THR A 438 26.97 3.65 13.31
CA THR A 438 27.66 2.87 12.27
C THR A 438 26.65 2.34 11.26
N SER A 439 26.92 2.53 9.95
CA SER A 439 26.04 2.00 8.90
C SER A 439 25.93 0.47 8.98
N THR A 440 24.70 -0.02 8.82
CA THR A 440 24.45 -1.47 8.73
C THR A 440 24.87 -2.08 7.40
N PHE A 441 24.94 -1.25 6.35
CA PHE A 441 25.31 -1.67 5.00
C PHE A 441 26.84 -1.69 4.82
N ASP A 442 27.53 -0.64 5.30
CA ASP A 442 29.00 -0.53 5.24
C ASP A 442 29.54 -0.16 6.62
N SER A 443 30.02 -1.14 7.36
CA SER A 443 30.54 -0.97 8.73
C SER A 443 31.79 -0.06 8.81
N THR A 444 32.41 0.26 7.70
CA THR A 444 33.53 1.22 7.65
C THR A 444 33.05 2.69 7.71
N LYS A 445 31.75 2.92 7.48
CA LYS A 445 31.13 4.23 7.49
C LYS A 445 30.41 4.47 8.82
N ASN A 446 30.87 5.46 9.55
CA ASN A 446 30.29 5.86 10.82
C ASN A 446 30.31 7.38 11.00
N GLY A 447 29.49 7.87 11.91
CA GLY A 447 29.46 9.23 12.37
C GLY A 447 29.38 9.26 13.89
N SER A 448 30.00 10.26 14.52
CA SER A 448 30.01 10.36 15.98
C SER A 448 29.52 11.72 16.49
N ALA A 449 29.04 11.70 17.73
CA ALA A 449 28.73 12.91 18.51
C ALA A 449 29.36 12.82 19.88
N THR A 450 29.81 13.99 20.40
CA THR A 450 30.39 14.10 21.74
C THR A 450 29.36 14.74 22.68
N ILE A 451 28.99 14.02 23.73
CA ILE A 451 27.99 14.43 24.72
C ILE A 451 28.70 14.69 26.05
N THR A 452 28.60 15.93 26.55
CA THR A 452 29.17 16.33 27.84
C THR A 452 28.12 16.10 28.94
N VAL A 453 28.43 15.30 29.93
CA VAL A 453 27.61 15.10 31.12
C VAL A 453 27.96 16.16 32.15
N ALA A 454 27.00 17.03 32.49
CA ALA A 454 27.18 18.19 33.36
C ALA A 454 26.49 18.05 34.74
#